data_c9a8f508a015b81394b1e8bbd06da49e
#
_entry.id   c9a8f508a015b81394b1e8bbd06da49e
#
_cell.length_a   1.000
_cell.length_b   1.000
_cell.length_c   1.000
_cell.angle_alpha   90.00
_cell.angle_beta   90.00
_cell.angle_gamma   90.00
#
_symmetry.space_group_name_H-M   'P 1'
#
loop_
_entity.id
_entity.type
_entity.pdbx_description
1 polymer ?
#
loop_
_entity_poly.entity_id
_entity_poly.type
_entity_poly.pdbx_seq_one_letter_code
_entity_poly.pdbx_strand_id
1 'polypeptide(L)'
;EPAQAFVASPADSQVINGCQFFKVFDDHQLEYVLLAYGDSEDVYMIGKIASFQIQNLLVAYKERFDKDNFIKNLLLDNLLLVDIYNRAKKLHIDIEVRRVVFIVETNREKDGNELEKIRSLFGGKSKDFVTAVDEKNIIVVKELAENETYDDLRKTAEVILNLFRSEADGVHIAYGTVINELKEVSRSYKEARMALDVGKIFFEERNIIAYSQLGIGRLIYQLPIPLCKMFIKEIFDGKSPDDFDEEILSTINKFFENSLNVSETSRQLYIHRNTLVYRLDKLQKSTGLDLRVFEDAITFKSALMVVKYMKYMESMDY
;
A
#
# COMPACT_ATOMS: atom_id res chain seq x y z
N GLU A 1 -24.21 -44.19 4.36
CA GLU A 1 -25.37 -44.55 5.21
C GLU A 1 -25.14 -44.31 6.73
N PRO A 2 -24.06 -44.82 7.40
CA PRO A 2 -23.89 -44.60 8.86
C PRO A 2 -23.74 -43.12 9.25
N ALA A 3 -23.02 -42.33 8.46
CA ALA A 3 -22.82 -40.89 8.71
C ALA A 3 -24.13 -40.10 8.58
N GLN A 4 -24.99 -40.44 7.62
CA GLN A 4 -26.29 -39.79 7.44
C GLN A 4 -27.24 -40.08 8.61
N ALA A 5 -27.23 -41.32 9.12
CA ALA A 5 -28.00 -41.67 10.30
C ALA A 5 -27.52 -40.92 11.55
N PHE A 6 -26.20 -40.78 11.72
CA PHE A 6 -25.61 -40.00 12.81
C PHE A 6 -25.95 -38.52 12.72
N VAL A 7 -25.88 -37.90 11.52
CA VAL A 7 -26.25 -36.51 11.31
C VAL A 7 -27.67 -36.21 11.79
N ALA A 8 -28.63 -37.13 11.53
CA ALA A 8 -30.02 -37.00 11.94
C ALA A 8 -30.26 -37.34 13.44
N SER A 9 -29.29 -37.93 14.13
CA SER A 9 -29.43 -38.28 15.55
C SER A 9 -29.27 -37.05 16.46
N PRO A 10 -29.84 -37.04 17.66
CA PRO A 10 -29.63 -35.94 18.63
C PRO A 10 -28.26 -36.02 19.34
N ALA A 11 -27.51 -37.11 19.16
CA ALA A 11 -26.23 -37.32 19.84
C ALA A 11 -25.11 -36.50 19.23
N ASP A 12 -24.25 -35.90 20.05
CA ASP A 12 -23.04 -35.18 19.61
C ASP A 12 -21.88 -36.11 19.25
N SER A 13 -21.91 -37.33 19.78
CA SER A 13 -20.98 -38.40 19.44
C SER A 13 -21.67 -39.77 19.49
N GLN A 14 -21.22 -40.71 18.65
CA GLN A 14 -21.78 -42.07 18.58
C GLN A 14 -20.76 -43.04 18.01
N VAL A 15 -20.77 -44.29 18.51
CA VAL A 15 -19.99 -45.39 17.94
C VAL A 15 -20.88 -46.18 16.96
N ILE A 16 -20.41 -46.33 15.73
CA ILE A 16 -21.11 -47.09 14.67
C ILE A 16 -20.07 -47.94 13.93
N ASN A 17 -20.27 -49.24 13.92
CA ASN A 17 -19.42 -50.23 13.19
C ASN A 17 -17.91 -50.07 13.50
N GLY A 18 -17.54 -49.92 14.78
CA GLY A 18 -16.14 -49.77 15.20
C GLY A 18 -15.47 -48.41 14.86
N CYS A 19 -16.28 -47.44 14.48
CA CYS A 19 -15.85 -46.06 14.27
C CYS A 19 -16.59 -45.13 15.23
N GLN A 20 -15.90 -44.11 15.72
CA GLN A 20 -16.48 -43.06 16.54
C GLN A 20 -16.72 -41.83 15.71
N PHE A 21 -17.91 -41.32 15.75
CA PHE A 21 -18.38 -40.14 15.03
C PHE A 21 -18.56 -38.99 16.02
N PHE A 22 -18.12 -37.80 15.65
CA PHE A 22 -18.24 -36.56 16.44
C PHE A 22 -18.79 -35.44 15.56
N LYS A 23 -19.80 -34.74 16.05
CA LYS A 23 -20.32 -33.55 15.39
C LYS A 23 -19.43 -32.35 15.67
N VAL A 24 -19.17 -31.57 14.64
CA VAL A 24 -18.48 -30.30 14.72
C VAL A 24 -19.43 -29.19 14.26
N PHE A 25 -19.76 -28.30 15.16
CA PHE A 25 -20.72 -27.22 14.92
C PHE A 25 -20.03 -25.89 14.68
N ASP A 26 -20.63 -25.05 13.81
CA ASP A 26 -20.37 -23.62 13.71
C ASP A 26 -21.68 -22.88 13.95
N ASP A 27 -21.72 -22.01 14.93
CA ASP A 27 -22.88 -21.18 15.29
C ASP A 27 -24.21 -21.99 15.37
N HIS A 28 -24.18 -23.14 16.06
CA HIS A 28 -25.27 -24.10 16.20
C HIS A 28 -25.66 -24.85 14.90
N GLN A 29 -24.99 -24.66 13.78
CA GLN A 29 -25.16 -25.46 12.57
C GLN A 29 -24.09 -26.53 12.49
N LEU A 30 -24.52 -27.75 12.09
CA LEU A 30 -23.61 -28.86 11.88
C LEU A 30 -22.83 -28.65 10.58
N GLU A 31 -21.51 -28.42 10.69
CA GLU A 31 -20.65 -28.20 9.54
C GLU A 31 -19.89 -29.46 9.12
N TYR A 32 -19.34 -30.19 10.09
CA TYR A 32 -18.54 -31.38 9.81
C TYR A 32 -18.89 -32.53 10.76
N VAL A 33 -18.57 -33.73 10.30
CA VAL A 33 -18.54 -34.96 11.12
C VAL A 33 -17.11 -35.48 11.10
N LEU A 34 -16.48 -35.51 12.28
CA LEU A 34 -15.17 -36.12 12.46
C LEU A 34 -15.35 -37.63 12.72
N LEU A 35 -14.57 -38.44 12.01
CA LEU A 35 -14.52 -39.89 12.21
C LEU A 35 -13.18 -40.28 12.82
N ALA A 36 -13.24 -41.07 13.91
CA ALA A 36 -12.08 -41.70 14.51
C ALA A 36 -12.25 -43.23 14.45
N TYR A 37 -11.22 -43.91 13.94
CA TYR A 37 -11.26 -45.37 13.78
C TYR A 37 -10.83 -46.06 15.07
N GLY A 38 -11.68 -46.89 15.60
CA GLY A 38 -11.51 -47.64 16.84
C GLY A 38 -12.67 -47.38 17.82
N ASP A 39 -12.86 -48.27 18.74
CA ASP A 39 -13.91 -48.25 19.75
C ASP A 39 -13.38 -48.11 21.18
N SER A 40 -12.07 -47.96 21.36
CA SER A 40 -11.46 -47.78 22.68
C SER A 40 -11.76 -46.41 23.29
N GLU A 41 -11.67 -46.32 24.60
CA GLU A 41 -11.85 -45.07 25.36
C GLU A 41 -10.82 -43.99 24.96
N ASP A 42 -9.58 -44.39 24.64
CA ASP A 42 -8.53 -43.49 24.18
C ASP A 42 -8.90 -42.82 22.84
N VAL A 43 -9.43 -43.62 21.88
CA VAL A 43 -9.91 -43.10 20.59
C VAL A 43 -11.06 -42.11 20.78
N TYR A 44 -11.97 -42.40 21.71
CA TYR A 44 -13.04 -41.48 22.07
C TYR A 44 -12.51 -40.15 22.62
N MET A 45 -11.58 -40.21 23.56
CA MET A 45 -10.99 -39.00 24.17
C MET A 45 -10.25 -38.17 23.14
N ILE A 46 -9.43 -38.79 22.28
CA ILE A 46 -8.70 -38.12 21.21
C ILE A 46 -9.68 -37.49 20.21
N GLY A 47 -10.69 -38.22 19.76
CA GLY A 47 -11.70 -37.75 18.82
C GLY A 47 -12.50 -36.56 19.37
N LYS A 48 -12.85 -36.60 20.67
CA LYS A 48 -13.55 -35.53 21.36
C LYS A 48 -12.70 -34.26 21.48
N ILE A 49 -11.41 -34.41 21.83
CA ILE A 49 -10.46 -33.30 21.89
C ILE A 49 -10.29 -32.70 20.48
N ALA A 50 -10.10 -33.53 19.46
CA ALA A 50 -9.93 -33.10 18.08
C ALA A 50 -11.17 -32.35 17.56
N SER A 51 -12.38 -32.86 17.80
CA SER A 51 -13.62 -32.18 17.38
C SER A 51 -13.77 -30.80 18.04
N PHE A 52 -13.47 -30.70 19.33
CA PHE A 52 -13.49 -29.44 20.05
C PHE A 52 -12.43 -28.43 19.52
N GLN A 53 -11.20 -28.91 19.23
CA GLN A 53 -10.16 -28.07 18.65
C GLN A 53 -10.53 -27.58 17.23
N ILE A 54 -11.10 -28.46 16.40
CA ILE A 54 -11.58 -28.07 15.06
C ILE A 54 -12.68 -27.00 15.18
N GLN A 55 -13.61 -27.16 16.09
CA GLN A 55 -14.67 -26.17 16.33
C GLN A 55 -14.10 -24.81 16.74
N ASN A 56 -13.13 -24.78 17.66
CA ASN A 56 -12.45 -23.54 18.06
C ASN A 56 -11.69 -22.91 16.90
N LEU A 57 -11.03 -23.71 16.06
CA LEU A 57 -10.33 -23.22 14.87
C LEU A 57 -11.30 -22.63 13.84
N LEU A 58 -12.48 -23.23 13.62
CA LEU A 58 -13.51 -22.70 12.73
C LEU A 58 -14.00 -21.33 13.20
N VAL A 59 -14.31 -21.19 14.49
CA VAL A 59 -14.73 -19.91 15.07
C VAL A 59 -13.65 -18.84 14.89
N ALA A 60 -12.40 -19.16 15.22
CA ALA A 60 -11.28 -18.24 15.08
C ALA A 60 -11.03 -17.84 13.61
N TYR A 61 -11.14 -18.80 12.68
CA TYR A 61 -10.99 -18.54 11.24
C TYR A 61 -12.10 -17.62 10.72
N LYS A 62 -13.35 -17.86 11.09
CA LYS A 62 -14.50 -17.04 10.71
C LYS A 62 -14.37 -15.62 11.24
N GLU A 63 -13.99 -15.44 12.50
CA GLU A 63 -13.75 -14.13 13.09
C GLU A 63 -12.65 -13.37 12.34
N ARG A 64 -11.55 -14.05 12.02
CA ARG A 64 -10.46 -13.47 11.24
C ARG A 64 -10.90 -13.07 9.83
N PHE A 65 -11.70 -13.93 9.17
CA PHE A 65 -12.24 -13.67 7.84
C PHE A 65 -13.21 -12.48 7.84
N ASP A 66 -14.06 -12.37 8.85
CA ASP A 66 -15.01 -11.27 9.00
C ASP A 66 -14.27 -9.94 9.25
N LYS A 67 -13.21 -9.93 10.07
CA LYS A 67 -12.34 -8.78 10.29
C LYS A 67 -11.62 -8.34 9.01
N ASP A 68 -11.04 -9.29 8.28
CA ASP A 68 -10.34 -9.02 7.01
C ASP A 68 -11.28 -8.40 5.98
N ASN A 69 -12.47 -9.00 5.79
CA ASN A 69 -13.50 -8.47 4.90
C ASN A 69 -14.00 -7.08 5.32
N PHE A 70 -14.19 -6.86 6.62
CA PHE A 70 -14.59 -5.56 7.13
C PHE A 70 -13.53 -4.48 6.80
N ILE A 71 -12.26 -4.76 7.07
CA ILE A 71 -11.15 -3.83 6.80
C ILE A 71 -11.01 -3.58 5.30
N LYS A 72 -11.11 -4.59 4.43
CA LYS A 72 -11.09 -4.41 2.97
C LYS A 72 -12.20 -3.47 2.48
N ASN A 73 -13.42 -3.69 2.94
CA ASN A 73 -14.54 -2.83 2.57
C ASN A 73 -14.37 -1.40 3.11
N LEU A 74 -13.80 -1.24 4.30
CA LEU A 74 -13.50 0.07 4.89
C LEU A 74 -12.43 0.82 4.08
N LEU A 75 -11.34 0.15 3.69
CA LEU A 75 -10.30 0.72 2.84
C LEU A 75 -10.86 1.20 1.49
N LEU A 76 -11.74 0.41 0.89
CA LEU A 76 -12.34 0.69 -0.42
C LEU A 76 -13.52 1.68 -0.37
N ASP A 77 -13.87 2.20 0.81
CA ASP A 77 -14.98 3.15 1.01
C ASP A 77 -16.37 2.56 0.65
N ASN A 78 -16.54 1.23 0.85
CA ASN A 78 -17.74 0.49 0.46
C ASN A 78 -18.77 0.35 1.60
N LEU A 79 -18.57 1.07 2.72
CA LEU A 79 -19.43 0.95 3.90
C LEU A 79 -20.11 2.26 4.23
N LEU A 80 -21.38 2.18 4.60
CA LEU A 80 -22.09 3.31 5.20
C LEU A 80 -21.57 3.55 6.63
N LEU A 81 -21.63 4.79 7.10
CA LEU A 81 -21.16 5.18 8.42
C LEU A 81 -21.77 4.33 9.54
N VAL A 82 -23.08 4.07 9.45
CA VAL A 82 -23.82 3.23 10.42
C VAL A 82 -23.27 1.79 10.44
N ASP A 83 -22.93 1.24 9.27
CA ASP A 83 -22.38 -0.11 9.15
C ASP A 83 -20.96 -0.17 9.72
N ILE A 84 -20.16 0.89 9.55
CA ILE A 84 -18.82 0.99 10.13
C ILE A 84 -18.91 0.83 11.65
N TYR A 85 -19.75 1.62 12.31
CA TYR A 85 -19.91 1.58 13.76
C TYR A 85 -20.46 0.24 14.27
N ASN A 86 -21.50 -0.29 13.63
CA ASN A 86 -22.14 -1.55 14.05
C ASN A 86 -21.19 -2.73 13.89
N ARG A 87 -20.48 -2.83 12.76
CA ARG A 87 -19.53 -3.93 12.51
C ARG A 87 -18.28 -3.81 13.38
N ALA A 88 -17.73 -2.60 13.56
CA ALA A 88 -16.61 -2.38 14.45
C ALA A 88 -16.91 -2.84 15.88
N LYS A 89 -18.11 -2.51 16.41
CA LYS A 89 -18.57 -2.96 17.72
C LYS A 89 -18.70 -4.48 17.79
N LYS A 90 -19.28 -5.13 16.77
CA LYS A 90 -19.41 -6.58 16.70
C LYS A 90 -18.06 -7.28 16.66
N LEU A 91 -17.09 -6.71 15.95
CA LEU A 91 -15.76 -7.28 15.76
C LEU A 91 -14.74 -6.85 16.83
N HIS A 92 -15.19 -6.10 17.85
CA HIS A 92 -14.35 -5.57 18.93
C HIS A 92 -13.17 -4.74 18.42
N ILE A 93 -13.44 -3.87 17.42
CA ILE A 93 -12.46 -2.94 16.86
C ILE A 93 -12.69 -1.55 17.44
N ASP A 94 -11.66 -0.97 18.04
CA ASP A 94 -11.72 0.37 18.60
C ASP A 94 -11.94 1.42 17.52
N ILE A 95 -12.86 2.36 17.75
CA ILE A 95 -13.29 3.34 16.74
C ILE A 95 -12.42 4.61 16.82
N GLU A 96 -12.19 5.12 18.02
CA GLU A 96 -11.47 6.36 18.29
C GLU A 96 -10.03 6.07 18.72
N VAL A 97 -9.22 5.61 17.75
CA VAL A 97 -7.80 5.31 17.95
C VAL A 97 -7.01 5.82 16.77
N ARG A 98 -5.82 6.34 17.07
CA ARG A 98 -4.90 6.81 16.03
C ARG A 98 -4.43 5.67 15.15
N ARG A 99 -4.57 5.83 13.83
CA ARG A 99 -4.12 4.84 12.85
C ARG A 99 -3.46 5.50 11.65
N VAL A 100 -2.68 4.72 10.94
CA VAL A 100 -2.13 5.09 9.63
C VAL A 100 -2.18 3.88 8.70
N VAL A 101 -2.36 4.12 7.42
CA VAL A 101 -2.35 3.07 6.39
C VAL A 101 -1.02 3.09 5.66
N PHE A 102 -0.35 1.93 5.61
CA PHE A 102 0.79 1.65 4.75
C PHE A 102 0.34 0.78 3.58
N ILE A 103 0.90 1.05 2.41
CA ILE A 103 0.83 0.19 1.24
C ILE A 103 2.25 -0.32 0.97
N VAL A 104 2.38 -1.62 0.86
CA VAL A 104 3.63 -2.29 0.48
C VAL A 104 3.38 -2.94 -0.87
N GLU A 105 3.98 -2.39 -1.91
CA GLU A 105 3.96 -2.97 -3.25
C GLU A 105 5.16 -3.88 -3.44
N THR A 106 4.91 -5.09 -3.91
CA THR A 106 5.94 -6.11 -4.16
C THR A 106 5.81 -6.70 -5.55
N ASN A 107 6.92 -7.14 -6.14
CA ASN A 107 6.92 -7.90 -7.38
C ASN A 107 6.63 -9.39 -7.06
N ARG A 108 5.35 -9.76 -7.04
CA ARG A 108 4.85 -11.09 -6.60
C ARG A 108 5.19 -12.28 -7.47
N GLU A 109 6.08 -12.19 -8.44
CA GLU A 109 6.32 -13.34 -9.33
C GLU A 109 7.00 -14.55 -8.67
N LYS A 110 7.42 -14.51 -7.40
CA LYS A 110 8.31 -15.54 -6.88
C LYS A 110 7.81 -16.45 -5.77
N ASP A 111 7.09 -16.08 -4.73
CA ASP A 111 6.86 -17.08 -3.65
C ASP A 111 5.56 -16.97 -2.83
N GLY A 112 4.70 -16.00 -3.02
CA GLY A 112 3.39 -15.89 -2.31
C GLY A 112 3.45 -15.78 -0.78
N ASN A 113 4.63 -15.61 -0.21
CA ASN A 113 4.87 -15.62 1.23
C ASN A 113 5.05 -14.23 1.86
N GLU A 114 5.00 -13.16 1.01
CA GLU A 114 5.23 -11.78 1.47
C GLU A 114 4.15 -11.32 2.46
N LEU A 115 2.90 -11.68 2.21
CA LEU A 115 1.81 -11.36 3.12
C LEU A 115 2.03 -11.96 4.52
N GLU A 116 2.50 -13.20 4.59
CA GLU A 116 2.79 -13.86 5.88
C GLU A 116 4.05 -13.29 6.54
N LYS A 117 5.07 -12.91 5.77
CA LYS A 117 6.25 -12.18 6.30
C LYS A 117 5.82 -10.88 6.99
N ILE A 118 4.98 -10.07 6.32
CA ILE A 118 4.47 -8.82 6.90
C ILE A 118 3.53 -9.12 8.07
N ARG A 119 2.65 -10.11 7.98
CA ARG A 119 1.78 -10.52 9.09
C ARG A 119 2.57 -10.93 10.33
N SER A 120 3.68 -11.63 10.16
CA SER A 120 4.53 -12.03 11.30
C SER A 120 5.15 -10.85 12.02
N LEU A 121 5.46 -9.75 11.31
CA LEU A 121 5.99 -8.52 11.89
C LEU A 121 4.95 -7.81 12.78
N PHE A 122 3.69 -7.80 12.36
CA PHE A 122 2.56 -7.16 13.06
C PHE A 122 1.73 -8.15 13.88
N GLY A 123 2.09 -9.45 13.86
CA GLY A 123 1.36 -10.51 14.53
C GLY A 123 1.63 -10.60 16.04
N GLY A 124 0.65 -11.14 16.75
CA GLY A 124 0.73 -11.56 18.15
C GLY A 124 -0.15 -10.74 19.10
N LYS A 125 0.24 -9.55 19.49
CA LYS A 125 -0.54 -8.69 20.43
C LYS A 125 -0.94 -7.35 19.83
N SER A 126 -0.58 -7.11 18.56
CA SER A 126 -0.89 -5.84 17.92
C SER A 126 -2.35 -5.82 17.45
N LYS A 127 -2.97 -4.64 17.52
CA LYS A 127 -4.31 -4.38 16.99
C LYS A 127 -4.25 -3.95 15.52
N ASP A 128 -3.13 -4.25 14.86
CA ASP A 128 -2.88 -3.92 13.47
C ASP A 128 -3.60 -4.90 12.53
N PHE A 129 -4.01 -4.41 11.36
CA PHE A 129 -4.61 -5.25 10.34
C PHE A 129 -3.68 -5.34 9.15
N VAL A 130 -3.44 -6.56 8.67
CA VAL A 130 -2.63 -6.83 7.48
C VAL A 130 -3.48 -7.60 6.49
N THR A 131 -3.77 -6.98 5.35
CA THR A 131 -4.61 -7.54 4.29
C THR A 131 -4.01 -7.29 2.91
N ALA A 132 -4.55 -7.92 1.87
CA ALA A 132 -4.23 -7.64 0.49
C ALA A 132 -5.51 -7.21 -0.23
N VAL A 133 -5.46 -6.10 -0.95
CA VAL A 133 -6.60 -5.60 -1.73
C VAL A 133 -6.51 -6.09 -3.18
N ASP A 134 -5.31 -6.27 -3.68
CA ASP A 134 -5.00 -6.82 -5.00
C ASP A 134 -3.75 -7.73 -4.93
N GLU A 135 -3.31 -8.23 -6.08
CA GLU A 135 -2.19 -9.17 -6.17
C GLU A 135 -0.83 -8.57 -5.82
N LYS A 136 -0.64 -7.26 -5.98
CA LYS A 136 0.65 -6.58 -5.83
C LYS A 136 0.78 -5.82 -4.50
N ASN A 137 -0.35 -5.44 -3.89
CA ASN A 137 -0.36 -4.51 -2.77
C ASN A 137 -0.79 -5.18 -1.48
N ILE A 138 0.09 -5.15 -0.49
CA ILE A 138 -0.20 -5.54 0.89
C ILE A 138 -0.47 -4.26 1.67
N ILE A 139 -1.57 -4.25 2.40
CA ILE A 139 -2.02 -3.10 3.17
C ILE A 139 -1.85 -3.38 4.65
N VAL A 140 -1.22 -2.46 5.36
CA VAL A 140 -1.12 -2.49 6.82
C VAL A 140 -1.87 -1.29 7.38
N VAL A 141 -2.91 -1.56 8.17
CA VAL A 141 -3.59 -0.53 8.98
C VAL A 141 -3.00 -0.62 10.38
N LYS A 142 -2.04 0.26 10.67
CA LYS A 142 -1.30 0.26 11.94
C LYS A 142 -1.99 1.13 12.96
N GLU A 143 -2.23 0.60 14.16
CA GLU A 143 -2.63 1.36 15.33
C GLU A 143 -1.40 2.05 15.95
N LEU A 144 -1.55 3.30 16.37
CA LEU A 144 -0.46 4.12 16.90
C LEU A 144 -0.67 4.41 18.38
N ALA A 145 0.39 4.29 19.17
CA ALA A 145 0.41 4.79 20.53
C ALA A 145 0.37 6.34 20.54
N GLU A 146 -0.04 6.93 21.66
CA GLU A 146 -0.17 8.39 21.78
C GLU A 146 1.13 9.15 21.52
N ASN A 147 2.27 8.55 21.85
CA ASN A 147 3.60 9.14 21.72
C ASN A 147 4.28 8.84 20.38
N GLU A 148 3.70 7.99 19.50
CA GLU A 148 4.29 7.72 18.19
C GLU A 148 4.18 8.93 17.26
N THR A 149 5.29 9.24 16.60
CA THR A 149 5.49 10.41 15.73
C THR A 149 5.64 9.98 14.26
N TYR A 150 5.73 10.94 13.35
CA TYR A 150 6.03 10.66 11.94
C TYR A 150 7.41 10.01 11.72
N ASP A 151 8.38 10.26 12.59
CA ASP A 151 9.69 9.59 12.53
C ASP A 151 9.58 8.10 12.85
N ASP A 152 8.66 7.71 13.74
CA ASP A 152 8.40 6.31 14.06
C ASP A 152 7.66 5.59 12.93
N LEU A 153 6.81 6.30 12.18
CA LEU A 153 6.21 5.77 10.94
C LEU A 153 7.28 5.46 9.89
N ARG A 154 8.25 6.36 9.73
CA ARG A 154 9.37 6.13 8.83
C ARG A 154 10.19 4.91 9.24
N LYS A 155 10.51 4.77 10.53
CA LYS A 155 11.20 3.58 11.06
C LYS A 155 10.39 2.31 10.81
N THR A 156 9.07 2.36 10.98
CA THR A 156 8.18 1.23 10.67
C THR A 156 8.30 0.84 9.19
N ALA A 157 8.26 1.81 8.29
CA ALA A 157 8.46 1.56 6.86
C ALA A 157 9.85 0.96 6.56
N GLU A 158 10.90 1.46 7.21
CA GLU A 158 12.26 0.93 7.08
C GLU A 158 12.36 -0.54 7.58
N VAL A 159 11.66 -0.89 8.66
CA VAL A 159 11.59 -2.26 9.17
C VAL A 159 10.87 -3.16 8.16
N ILE A 160 9.75 -2.70 7.57
CA ILE A 160 9.05 -3.45 6.52
C ILE A 160 9.96 -3.65 5.30
N LEU A 161 10.63 -2.60 4.82
CA LEU A 161 11.56 -2.69 3.68
C LEU A 161 12.69 -3.69 3.94
N ASN A 162 13.19 -3.73 5.17
CA ASN A 162 14.25 -4.64 5.57
C ASN A 162 13.87 -6.14 5.51
N LEU A 163 12.58 -6.48 5.56
CA LEU A 163 12.11 -7.87 5.33
C LEU A 163 12.41 -8.36 3.91
N PHE A 164 12.57 -7.42 2.98
CA PHE A 164 12.75 -7.68 1.54
C PHE A 164 14.17 -7.33 1.06
N ARG A 165 15.19 -7.29 1.96
CA ARG A 165 16.57 -6.86 1.63
C ARG A 165 17.22 -7.60 0.46
N SER A 166 16.88 -8.86 0.25
CA SER A 166 17.36 -9.66 -0.89
C SER A 166 16.60 -9.38 -2.19
N GLU A 167 15.50 -8.65 -2.12
CA GLU A 167 14.55 -8.39 -3.20
C GLU A 167 14.22 -6.88 -3.29
N ALA A 168 15.08 -6.02 -2.71
CA ALA A 168 14.83 -4.58 -2.54
C ALA A 168 14.58 -3.82 -3.87
N ASP A 169 15.08 -4.35 -4.99
CA ASP A 169 14.76 -3.84 -6.31
C ASP A 169 13.32 -4.23 -6.68
N GLY A 170 12.40 -3.25 -6.56
CA GLY A 170 10.98 -3.41 -6.89
C GLY A 170 10.01 -3.42 -5.71
N VAL A 171 10.50 -3.22 -4.47
CA VAL A 171 9.62 -3.01 -3.31
C VAL A 171 9.47 -1.53 -3.03
N HIS A 172 8.22 -1.05 -3.03
CA HIS A 172 7.87 0.33 -2.69
C HIS A 172 6.91 0.35 -1.51
N ILE A 173 7.16 1.26 -0.57
CA ILE A 173 6.34 1.45 0.62
C ILE A 173 5.83 2.88 0.63
N ALA A 174 4.53 3.05 0.70
CA ALA A 174 3.92 4.35 0.84
C ALA A 174 2.98 4.39 2.05
N TYR A 175 2.83 5.54 2.69
CA TYR A 175 1.89 5.70 3.79
C TYR A 175 1.17 7.05 3.77
N GLY A 176 -0.09 7.01 4.22
CA GLY A 176 -0.95 8.17 4.33
C GLY A 176 -0.69 9.03 5.56
N THR A 177 -1.63 9.92 5.88
CA THR A 177 -1.60 10.69 7.13
C THR A 177 -2.20 9.90 8.28
N VAL A 178 -1.81 10.27 9.50
CA VAL A 178 -2.41 9.75 10.73
C VAL A 178 -3.86 10.22 10.82
N ILE A 179 -4.74 9.29 11.12
CA ILE A 179 -6.17 9.50 11.35
C ILE A 179 -6.52 9.19 12.79
N ASN A 180 -7.62 9.73 13.31
CA ASN A 180 -8.06 9.54 14.69
C ASN A 180 -9.32 8.69 14.82
N GLU A 181 -10.05 8.48 13.74
CA GLU A 181 -11.29 7.72 13.72
C GLU A 181 -11.25 6.63 12.65
N LEU A 182 -11.85 5.48 12.95
CA LEU A 182 -11.90 4.33 12.05
C LEU A 182 -12.53 4.65 10.69
N LYS A 183 -13.56 5.51 10.65
CA LYS A 183 -14.21 5.94 9.40
C LYS A 183 -13.27 6.64 8.41
N GLU A 184 -12.14 7.17 8.89
CA GLU A 184 -11.16 7.89 8.07
C GLU A 184 -10.09 6.96 7.46
N VAL A 185 -10.14 5.65 7.72
CA VAL A 185 -9.17 4.68 7.18
C VAL A 185 -9.11 4.74 5.66
N SER A 186 -10.26 4.88 4.98
CA SER A 186 -10.30 5.03 3.51
C SER A 186 -9.56 6.28 3.03
N ARG A 187 -9.58 7.39 3.80
CA ARG A 187 -8.81 8.59 3.49
C ARG A 187 -7.31 8.31 3.54
N SER A 188 -6.81 7.75 4.65
CA SER A 188 -5.40 7.41 4.79
C SER A 188 -4.93 6.42 3.73
N TYR A 189 -5.79 5.48 3.32
CA TYR A 189 -5.51 4.56 2.22
C TYR A 189 -5.40 5.27 0.85
N LYS A 190 -6.34 6.15 0.52
CA LYS A 190 -6.32 6.96 -0.72
C LYS A 190 -5.06 7.84 -0.78
N GLU A 191 -4.66 8.41 0.35
CA GLU A 191 -3.43 9.19 0.50
C GLU A 191 -2.18 8.33 0.30
N ALA A 192 -2.13 7.13 0.91
CA ALA A 192 -1.02 6.19 0.74
C ALA A 192 -0.93 5.71 -0.72
N ARG A 193 -2.08 5.45 -1.39
CA ARG A 193 -2.11 5.09 -2.80
C ARG A 193 -1.56 6.20 -3.69
N MET A 194 -2.00 7.43 -3.46
CA MET A 194 -1.45 8.59 -4.17
C MET A 194 0.05 8.75 -3.91
N ALA A 195 0.51 8.51 -2.66
CA ALA A 195 1.93 8.58 -2.34
C ALA A 195 2.74 7.53 -3.12
N LEU A 196 2.20 6.33 -3.29
CA LEU A 196 2.83 5.27 -4.08
C LEU A 196 2.98 5.68 -5.56
N ASP A 197 1.88 6.14 -6.18
CA ASP A 197 1.86 6.52 -7.58
C ASP A 197 2.74 7.76 -7.86
N VAL A 198 2.60 8.82 -7.07
CA VAL A 198 3.42 10.04 -7.17
C VAL A 198 4.89 9.74 -6.90
N GLY A 199 5.16 8.78 -6.00
CA GLY A 199 6.50 8.28 -5.72
C GLY A 199 7.17 7.71 -6.96
N LYS A 200 6.49 6.83 -7.67
CA LYS A 200 6.98 6.21 -8.91
C LYS A 200 7.23 7.22 -10.03
N ILE A 201 6.44 8.29 -10.07
CA ILE A 201 6.57 9.32 -11.10
C ILE A 201 7.75 10.26 -10.82
N PHE A 202 7.88 10.73 -9.59
CA PHE A 202 8.77 11.87 -9.27
C PHE A 202 9.93 11.53 -8.36
N PHE A 203 9.90 10.35 -7.68
CA PHE A 203 10.88 9.95 -6.66
C PHE A 203 11.36 8.52 -6.88
N GLU A 204 11.66 8.17 -8.13
CA GLU A 204 12.02 6.81 -8.59
C GLU A 204 13.10 6.12 -7.74
N GLU A 205 14.06 6.90 -7.18
CA GLU A 205 15.14 6.39 -6.34
C GLU A 205 14.70 6.07 -4.88
N ARG A 206 13.43 6.37 -4.52
CA ARG A 206 12.94 6.23 -3.15
C ARG A 206 12.01 5.04 -3.02
N ASN A 207 12.39 4.10 -2.19
CA ASN A 207 11.53 2.96 -1.84
C ASN A 207 10.48 3.31 -0.78
N ILE A 208 10.65 4.39 -0.01
CA ILE A 208 9.72 4.81 1.05
C ILE A 208 9.23 6.22 0.78
N ILE A 209 7.92 6.38 0.69
CA ILE A 209 7.26 7.66 0.36
C ILE A 209 6.12 7.95 1.35
N ALA A 210 6.20 9.09 2.02
CA ALA A 210 5.10 9.59 2.84
C ALA A 210 4.22 10.56 2.03
N TYR A 211 2.89 10.48 2.19
CA TYR A 211 1.96 11.43 1.57
C TYR A 211 2.29 12.89 1.89
N SER A 212 2.71 13.17 3.13
CA SER A 212 3.12 14.52 3.57
C SER A 212 4.35 15.08 2.84
N GLN A 213 5.14 14.23 2.17
CA GLN A 213 6.38 14.60 1.49
C GLN A 213 6.23 14.80 -0.03
N LEU A 214 5.03 14.64 -0.57
CA LEU A 214 4.79 14.72 -2.02
C LEU A 214 4.93 16.13 -2.59
N GLY A 215 4.78 17.15 -1.77
CA GLY A 215 4.90 18.56 -2.20
C GLY A 215 3.97 18.87 -3.39
N ILE A 216 4.53 19.54 -4.40
CA ILE A 216 3.81 19.91 -5.62
C ILE A 216 3.40 18.68 -6.47
N GLY A 217 4.07 17.54 -6.32
CA GLY A 217 3.78 16.32 -7.07
C GLY A 217 2.34 15.86 -6.92
N ARG A 218 1.77 15.98 -5.71
CA ARG A 218 0.36 15.62 -5.46
C ARG A 218 -0.65 16.54 -6.16
N LEU A 219 -0.30 17.80 -6.42
CA LEU A 219 -1.16 18.73 -7.16
C LEU A 219 -1.12 18.38 -8.65
N ILE A 220 0.07 18.14 -9.19
CA ILE A 220 0.25 17.76 -10.60
C ILE A 220 -0.46 16.44 -10.90
N TYR A 221 -0.36 15.45 -10.02
CA TYR A 221 -1.03 14.16 -10.18
C TYR A 221 -2.58 14.26 -10.28
N GLN A 222 -3.16 15.32 -9.74
CA GLN A 222 -4.60 15.57 -9.79
C GLN A 222 -5.04 16.44 -10.98
N LEU A 223 -4.11 16.90 -11.84
CA LEU A 223 -4.47 17.72 -12.99
C LEU A 223 -5.13 16.86 -14.09
N PRO A 224 -6.21 17.34 -14.69
CA PRO A 224 -6.78 16.69 -15.86
C PRO A 224 -5.79 16.68 -17.04
N ILE A 225 -5.67 15.55 -17.73
CA ILE A 225 -4.76 15.39 -18.88
C ILE A 225 -4.95 16.46 -19.95
N PRO A 226 -6.20 16.88 -20.32
CA PRO A 226 -6.37 17.98 -21.28
C PRO A 226 -5.72 19.31 -20.84
N LEU A 227 -5.77 19.62 -19.53
CA LEU A 227 -5.11 20.81 -18.98
C LEU A 227 -3.58 20.68 -19.04
N CYS A 228 -3.05 19.48 -18.74
CA CYS A 228 -1.63 19.20 -18.89
C CYS A 228 -1.14 19.42 -20.33
N LYS A 229 -1.86 18.88 -21.31
CA LYS A 229 -1.55 19.04 -22.75
C LYS A 229 -1.56 20.50 -23.19
N MET A 230 -2.55 21.27 -22.72
CA MET A 230 -2.63 22.70 -23.02
C MET A 230 -1.43 23.45 -22.44
N PHE A 231 -1.10 23.25 -21.18
CA PHE A 231 0.02 23.89 -20.50
C PHE A 231 1.37 23.58 -21.17
N ILE A 232 1.59 22.30 -21.52
CA ILE A 232 2.84 21.90 -22.21
C ILE A 232 2.96 22.54 -23.58
N LYS A 233 1.85 22.62 -24.33
CA LYS A 233 1.82 23.31 -25.63
C LYS A 233 2.18 24.79 -25.51
N GLU A 234 1.69 25.48 -24.49
CA GLU A 234 2.02 26.91 -24.23
C GLU A 234 3.49 27.11 -23.91
N ILE A 235 4.09 26.23 -23.08
CA ILE A 235 5.49 26.38 -22.64
C ILE A 235 6.48 26.01 -23.74
N PHE A 236 6.22 24.98 -24.51
CA PHE A 236 7.18 24.42 -25.46
C PHE A 236 6.85 24.72 -26.93
N ASP A 237 5.82 25.52 -27.21
CA ASP A 237 5.40 25.89 -28.57
C ASP A 237 5.27 24.68 -29.51
N GLY A 238 4.68 23.60 -28.98
CA GLY A 238 4.46 22.35 -29.71
C GLY A 238 5.69 21.44 -29.84
N LYS A 239 6.85 21.79 -29.25
CA LYS A 239 8.00 20.90 -29.09
C LYS A 239 7.80 20.03 -27.84
N SER A 240 8.46 18.89 -27.82
CA SER A 240 8.53 18.05 -26.61
C SER A 240 9.78 18.38 -25.81
N PRO A 241 9.74 18.31 -24.47
CA PRO A 241 10.97 18.30 -23.67
C PRO A 241 11.93 17.17 -24.08
N ASP A 242 11.43 16.10 -24.70
CA ASP A 242 12.25 15.01 -25.22
C ASP A 242 13.08 15.40 -26.44
N ASP A 243 12.74 16.53 -27.09
CA ASP A 243 13.52 17.08 -28.20
C ASP A 243 14.79 17.82 -27.71
N PHE A 244 14.96 17.98 -26.39
CA PHE A 244 16.19 18.54 -25.84
C PHE A 244 17.29 17.49 -25.78
N ASP A 245 18.50 17.92 -26.17
CA ASP A 245 19.70 17.09 -26.00
C ASP A 245 19.84 16.60 -24.54
N GLU A 246 20.28 15.36 -24.36
CA GLU A 246 20.50 14.73 -23.06
C GLU A 246 21.41 15.58 -22.17
N GLU A 247 22.40 16.24 -22.75
CA GLU A 247 23.27 17.22 -22.07
C GLU A 247 22.52 18.42 -21.51
N ILE A 248 21.50 18.91 -22.21
CA ILE A 248 20.69 20.06 -21.77
C ILE A 248 19.80 19.59 -20.61
N LEU A 249 19.15 18.43 -20.72
CA LEU A 249 18.30 17.86 -19.65
C LEU A 249 19.12 17.59 -18.37
N SER A 250 20.31 17.01 -18.50
CA SER A 250 21.23 16.81 -17.38
C SER A 250 21.63 18.16 -16.73
N THR A 251 21.93 19.17 -17.55
CA THR A 251 22.25 20.53 -17.07
C THR A 251 21.10 21.14 -16.29
N ILE A 252 19.86 21.04 -16.80
CA ILE A 252 18.66 21.58 -16.16
C ILE A 252 18.43 20.90 -14.80
N ASN A 253 18.46 19.58 -14.75
CA ASN A 253 18.26 18.83 -13.52
C ASN A 253 19.30 19.22 -12.47
N LYS A 254 20.57 19.25 -12.85
CA LYS A 254 21.65 19.62 -11.94
C LYS A 254 21.56 21.09 -11.49
N PHE A 255 21.06 21.98 -12.35
CA PHE A 255 20.83 23.38 -12.02
C PHE A 255 19.72 23.55 -10.98
N PHE A 256 18.63 22.78 -11.09
CA PHE A 256 17.57 22.76 -10.07
C PHE A 256 18.05 22.14 -8.76
N GLU A 257 18.81 21.02 -8.80
CA GLU A 257 19.40 20.40 -7.61
C GLU A 257 20.28 21.36 -6.81
N ASN A 258 21.02 22.22 -7.51
CA ASN A 258 21.89 23.24 -6.92
C ASN A 258 21.19 24.57 -6.66
N SER A 259 19.85 24.58 -6.54
CA SER A 259 19.07 25.77 -6.22
C SER A 259 19.37 26.96 -7.12
N LEU A 260 19.52 26.73 -8.44
CA LEU A 260 19.80 27.68 -9.47
C LEU A 260 21.19 28.38 -9.34
N ASN A 261 22.14 27.75 -8.67
CA ASN A 261 23.49 28.26 -8.49
C ASN A 261 24.39 27.88 -9.67
N VAL A 262 24.68 28.86 -10.53
CA VAL A 262 25.50 28.66 -11.73
C VAL A 262 26.90 28.12 -11.40
N SER A 263 27.56 28.69 -10.36
CA SER A 263 28.94 28.29 -10.03
C SER A 263 29.01 26.86 -9.49
N GLU A 264 28.11 26.48 -8.60
CA GLU A 264 28.06 25.16 -8.05
C GLU A 264 27.67 24.12 -9.11
N THR A 265 26.69 24.43 -9.95
CA THR A 265 26.27 23.55 -11.04
C THR A 265 27.39 23.30 -12.03
N SER A 266 28.13 24.35 -12.46
CA SER A 266 29.25 24.17 -13.39
C SER A 266 30.36 23.30 -12.77
N ARG A 267 30.64 23.47 -11.46
CA ARG A 267 31.60 22.64 -10.72
C ARG A 267 31.19 21.16 -10.70
N GLN A 268 29.92 20.88 -10.38
CA GLN A 268 29.42 19.49 -10.28
C GLN A 268 29.29 18.83 -11.65
N LEU A 269 29.03 19.58 -12.72
CA LEU A 269 29.00 19.05 -14.09
C LEU A 269 30.40 18.98 -14.73
N TYR A 270 31.45 19.40 -14.03
CA TYR A 270 32.83 19.47 -14.57
C TYR A 270 32.94 20.25 -15.87
N ILE A 271 32.16 21.34 -16.01
CA ILE A 271 32.20 22.23 -17.18
C ILE A 271 32.59 23.66 -16.77
N HIS A 272 33.08 24.43 -17.74
CA HIS A 272 33.34 25.87 -17.51
C HIS A 272 32.01 26.62 -17.30
N ARG A 273 32.03 27.64 -16.43
CA ARG A 273 30.84 28.48 -16.16
C ARG A 273 30.22 29.06 -17.45
N ASN A 274 31.02 29.48 -18.39
CA ASN A 274 30.52 30.02 -19.65
C ASN A 274 29.78 28.98 -20.49
N THR A 275 30.20 27.71 -20.44
CA THR A 275 29.52 26.62 -21.10
C THR A 275 28.11 26.39 -20.49
N LEU A 276 28.01 26.47 -19.17
CA LEU A 276 26.72 26.40 -18.49
C LEU A 276 25.79 27.54 -18.89
N VAL A 277 26.34 28.80 -18.86
CA VAL A 277 25.58 29.99 -19.29
C VAL A 277 25.09 29.82 -20.72
N TYR A 278 25.96 29.40 -21.63
CA TYR A 278 25.57 29.15 -23.03
C TYR A 278 24.45 28.14 -23.17
N ARG A 279 24.47 27.07 -22.39
CA ARG A 279 23.36 26.06 -22.38
C ARG A 279 22.04 26.65 -21.88
N LEU A 280 22.10 27.47 -20.83
CA LEU A 280 20.91 28.18 -20.30
C LEU A 280 20.39 29.23 -21.33
N ASP A 281 21.27 29.97 -22.01
CA ASP A 281 20.86 30.90 -23.05
C ASP A 281 20.25 30.18 -24.28
N LYS A 282 20.77 29.01 -24.66
CA LYS A 282 20.18 28.16 -25.71
C LYS A 282 18.77 27.72 -25.33
N LEU A 283 18.56 27.31 -24.08
CA LEU A 283 17.26 26.94 -23.56
C LEU A 283 16.28 28.11 -23.58
N GLN A 284 16.71 29.28 -23.09
CA GLN A 284 15.91 30.51 -23.10
C GLN A 284 15.46 30.89 -24.52
N LYS A 285 16.37 30.78 -25.51
CA LYS A 285 16.02 31.03 -26.91
C LYS A 285 14.99 30.06 -27.48
N SER A 286 14.96 28.82 -26.99
CA SER A 286 14.04 27.78 -27.49
C SER A 286 12.67 27.78 -26.80
N THR A 287 12.60 28.25 -25.54
CA THR A 287 11.37 28.19 -24.71
C THR A 287 10.83 29.55 -24.29
N GLY A 288 11.65 30.62 -24.45
CA GLY A 288 11.31 31.95 -23.92
C GLY A 288 11.56 32.11 -22.42
N LEU A 289 11.88 31.02 -21.68
CA LEU A 289 12.05 31.01 -20.21
C LEU A 289 13.53 31.07 -19.83
N ASP A 290 13.89 32.02 -19.00
CA ASP A 290 15.26 32.15 -18.43
C ASP A 290 15.29 31.46 -17.05
N LEU A 291 15.89 30.30 -16.96
CA LEU A 291 15.96 29.54 -15.70
C LEU A 291 16.75 30.25 -14.58
N ARG A 292 17.42 31.37 -14.86
CA ARG A 292 18.07 32.22 -13.85
C ARG A 292 17.04 33.13 -13.16
N VAL A 293 15.88 33.32 -13.76
CA VAL A 293 14.74 34.05 -13.20
C VAL A 293 13.85 33.02 -12.45
N PHE A 294 13.57 33.28 -11.18
CA PHE A 294 12.89 32.34 -10.31
C PHE A 294 11.50 31.91 -10.83
N GLU A 295 10.71 32.86 -11.33
CA GLU A 295 9.36 32.58 -11.87
C GLU A 295 9.42 31.70 -13.12
N ASP A 296 10.36 31.95 -14.02
CA ASP A 296 10.57 31.15 -15.22
C ASP A 296 11.07 29.74 -14.86
N ALA A 297 11.96 29.66 -13.86
CA ALA A 297 12.49 28.40 -13.36
C ALA A 297 11.37 27.51 -12.74
N ILE A 298 10.45 28.07 -11.94
CA ILE A 298 9.29 27.36 -11.40
C ILE A 298 8.39 26.88 -12.53
N THR A 299 8.08 27.75 -13.49
CA THR A 299 7.23 27.41 -14.64
C THR A 299 7.82 26.24 -15.42
N PHE A 300 9.11 26.31 -15.74
CA PHE A 300 9.81 25.24 -16.46
C PHE A 300 9.89 23.93 -15.64
N LYS A 301 10.20 24.02 -14.35
CA LYS A 301 10.21 22.84 -13.45
C LYS A 301 8.85 22.16 -13.40
N SER A 302 7.78 22.95 -13.28
CA SER A 302 6.41 22.43 -13.29
C SER A 302 6.08 21.75 -14.62
N ALA A 303 6.49 22.33 -15.74
CA ALA A 303 6.29 21.75 -17.07
C ALA A 303 7.00 20.38 -17.21
N LEU A 304 8.25 20.25 -16.75
CA LEU A 304 8.95 18.96 -16.73
C LEU A 304 8.21 17.91 -15.88
N MET A 305 7.69 18.32 -14.73
CA MET A 305 6.90 17.41 -13.88
C MET A 305 5.60 16.98 -14.55
N VAL A 306 4.89 17.92 -15.20
CA VAL A 306 3.67 17.59 -15.97
C VAL A 306 3.98 16.60 -17.10
N VAL A 307 5.09 16.76 -17.81
CA VAL A 307 5.50 15.80 -18.86
C VAL A 307 5.76 14.40 -18.27
N LYS A 308 6.49 14.31 -17.15
CA LYS A 308 6.70 13.00 -16.46
C LYS A 308 5.36 12.36 -16.08
N TYR A 309 4.44 13.13 -15.54
CA TYR A 309 3.10 12.65 -15.19
C TYR A 309 2.32 12.14 -16.41
N MET A 310 2.31 12.90 -17.50
CA MET A 310 1.61 12.49 -18.71
C MET A 310 2.17 11.18 -19.29
N LYS A 311 3.50 11.03 -19.34
CA LYS A 311 4.15 9.78 -19.79
C LYS A 311 3.77 8.59 -18.93
N TYR A 312 3.72 8.77 -17.61
CA TYR A 312 3.30 7.72 -16.70
C TYR A 312 1.85 7.31 -16.96
N MET A 313 0.93 8.26 -17.13
CA MET A 313 -0.46 7.97 -17.44
C MET A 313 -0.62 7.25 -18.78
N GLU A 314 0.11 7.64 -19.82
CA GLU A 314 0.12 6.96 -21.11
C GLU A 314 0.65 5.52 -21.02
N SER A 315 1.60 5.24 -20.11
CA SER A 315 2.12 3.89 -19.88
C SER A 315 1.16 2.98 -19.11
N MET A 316 0.16 3.54 -18.44
CA MET A 316 -0.85 2.77 -17.70
C MET A 316 -2.08 2.42 -18.54
N ASP A 317 -2.33 3.12 -19.65
CA ASP A 317 -3.46 2.88 -20.56
C ASP A 317 -3.18 1.69 -21.53
N TYR A 318 -2.02 1.06 -21.45
CA TYR A 318 -1.62 -0.16 -22.15
C TYR A 318 -1.44 -1.33 -21.19
#